data_764f9a20c4b99221f1f937100c5ee496
#
_entry.id   764f9a20c4b99221f1f937100c5ee496
#
_cell.length_a   1.000
_cell.length_b   1.000
_cell.length_c   1.000
_cell.angle_alpha   90.00
_cell.angle_beta   90.00
_cell.angle_gamma   90.00
#
_symmetry.space_group_name_H-M   'P 1'
#
loop_
_entity.id
_entity.type
_entity.pdbx_description
1 polymer ?
#
loop_
_entity_poly.entity_id
_entity_poly.type
_entity_poly.pdbx_seq_one_letter_code
_entity_poly.pdbx_strand_id
1 'polypeptide(L)'
;MKKVVTRFAPSPTGTLHIGGVRTALFNYVYAKKYDGLFLVRIEDTDRERSTKEFEKNILDSLDSIGLSPDLKPINQSERGDIYKKAAQKILDSNQAYYCNCSIERLDKMRAEQQANGLKPQYDGRCRDLNLEKSDDTVLRLKTPQDGQIILKDFVRGEISFNNTELDDLIILRSDGSPTYHLCNVVDDYEQGVTTVIRGEDHISNTPRQIHIQNALGYPKLEYAHLPLVLGSDK
;
A
#
# COMPACT_ATOMS: atom_id res chain seq x y z
N MET A 1 -1.67 25.53 -10.19
CA MET A 1 -1.86 24.05 -10.24
C MET A 1 -1.02 23.43 -9.14
N LYS A 2 -1.46 22.33 -8.50
CA LYS A 2 -0.66 21.62 -7.50
C LYS A 2 0.53 20.98 -8.23
N LYS A 3 1.74 21.09 -7.69
CA LYS A 3 2.94 20.49 -8.28
C LYS A 3 2.78 18.98 -8.36
N VAL A 4 3.09 18.36 -9.49
CA VAL A 4 3.07 16.91 -9.65
C VAL A 4 4.19 16.30 -8.82
N VAL A 5 3.87 15.28 -8.03
CA VAL A 5 4.83 14.49 -7.25
C VAL A 5 4.56 13.02 -7.51
N THR A 6 5.54 12.31 -8.04
CA THR A 6 5.50 10.87 -8.26
C THR A 6 6.54 10.17 -7.38
N ARG A 7 6.41 8.87 -7.23
CA ARG A 7 7.40 8.07 -6.48
C ARG A 7 7.60 6.69 -7.10
N PHE A 8 8.84 6.24 -7.13
CA PHE A 8 9.20 4.83 -7.25
C PHE A 8 9.40 4.27 -5.85
N ALA A 9 8.73 3.17 -5.53
CA ALA A 9 8.68 2.64 -4.17
C ALA A 9 9.07 1.15 -4.15
N PRO A 10 10.36 0.83 -4.39
CA PRO A 10 10.83 -0.55 -4.41
C PRO A 10 11.02 -1.13 -3.01
N SER A 11 10.74 -2.46 -2.88
CA SER A 11 11.17 -3.23 -1.73
C SER A 11 12.58 -3.79 -2.01
N PRO A 12 13.57 -3.59 -1.11
CA PRO A 12 14.96 -4.02 -1.31
C PRO A 12 15.14 -5.51 -0.95
N THR A 13 14.34 -6.38 -1.58
CA THR A 13 14.34 -7.83 -1.41
C THR A 13 15.05 -8.57 -2.55
N GLY A 14 15.64 -7.83 -3.48
CA GLY A 14 16.38 -8.30 -4.65
C GLY A 14 16.96 -7.14 -5.43
N THR A 15 17.71 -7.47 -6.50
CA THR A 15 18.29 -6.49 -7.41
C THR A 15 17.21 -5.80 -8.26
N LEU A 16 17.50 -4.58 -8.74
CA LEU A 16 16.59 -3.85 -9.61
C LEU A 16 16.47 -4.59 -10.97
N HIS A 17 15.26 -4.98 -11.33
CA HIS A 17 14.96 -5.66 -12.59
C HIS A 17 14.27 -4.70 -13.58
N ILE A 18 14.20 -5.10 -14.85
CA ILE A 18 13.69 -4.28 -15.95
C ILE A 18 12.26 -3.72 -15.71
N GLY A 19 11.40 -4.50 -15.06
CA GLY A 19 10.05 -4.02 -14.68
C GLY A 19 10.10 -2.87 -13.68
N GLY A 20 11.01 -2.93 -12.70
CA GLY A 20 11.27 -1.85 -11.75
C GLY A 20 11.84 -0.62 -12.44
N VAL A 21 12.84 -0.80 -13.32
CA VAL A 21 13.43 0.27 -14.13
C VAL A 21 12.37 0.99 -14.95
N ARG A 22 11.51 0.24 -15.65
CA ARG A 22 10.42 0.81 -16.44
C ARG A 22 9.46 1.63 -15.57
N THR A 23 9.08 1.11 -14.40
CA THR A 23 8.20 1.83 -13.48
C THR A 23 8.85 3.12 -12.98
N ALA A 24 10.13 3.08 -12.61
CA ALA A 24 10.89 4.26 -12.21
C ALA A 24 10.95 5.30 -13.36
N LEU A 25 11.22 4.86 -14.58
CA LEU A 25 11.28 5.72 -15.77
C LEU A 25 9.94 6.44 -16.02
N PHE A 26 8.80 5.75 -15.95
CA PHE A 26 7.49 6.37 -16.12
C PHE A 26 7.21 7.42 -15.04
N ASN A 27 7.54 7.13 -13.79
CA ASN A 27 7.42 8.10 -12.69
C ASN A 27 8.30 9.34 -12.93
N TYR A 28 9.56 9.13 -13.31
CA TYR A 28 10.52 10.19 -13.60
C TYR A 28 10.04 11.08 -14.75
N VAL A 29 9.74 10.48 -15.92
CA VAL A 29 9.32 11.22 -17.11
C VAL A 29 8.02 11.99 -16.87
N TYR A 30 7.05 11.38 -16.18
CA TYR A 30 5.80 12.04 -15.84
C TYR A 30 6.03 13.25 -14.92
N ALA A 31 6.83 13.09 -13.87
CA ALA A 31 7.20 14.21 -13.00
C ALA A 31 7.88 15.34 -13.78
N LYS A 32 8.91 15.02 -14.58
CA LYS A 32 9.68 16.03 -15.35
C LYS A 32 8.84 16.73 -16.40
N LYS A 33 7.91 16.04 -17.05
CA LYS A 33 6.97 16.64 -18.02
C LYS A 33 6.13 17.76 -17.42
N TYR A 34 5.82 17.70 -16.13
CA TYR A 34 4.99 18.67 -15.42
C TYR A 34 5.76 19.53 -14.40
N ASP A 35 7.08 19.63 -14.56
CA ASP A 35 7.95 20.41 -13.65
C ASP A 35 7.81 19.99 -12.17
N GLY A 36 7.53 18.71 -12.00
CA GLY A 36 7.22 18.07 -10.74
C GLY A 36 8.43 17.49 -10.02
N LEU A 37 8.18 16.62 -9.05
CA LEU A 37 9.20 15.90 -8.29
C LEU A 37 9.08 14.39 -8.52
N PHE A 38 10.22 13.76 -8.76
CA PHE A 38 10.38 12.31 -8.73
C PHE A 38 11.03 11.89 -7.41
N LEU A 39 10.36 11.06 -6.64
CA LEU A 39 10.84 10.57 -5.35
C LEU A 39 11.17 9.08 -5.41
N VAL A 40 12.06 8.64 -4.50
CA VAL A 40 12.31 7.23 -4.24
C VAL A 40 12.02 6.95 -2.78
N ARG A 41 11.25 5.89 -2.52
CA ARG A 41 10.95 5.39 -1.18
C ARG A 41 11.32 3.93 -1.09
N ILE A 42 12.15 3.58 -0.12
CA ILE A 42 12.55 2.19 0.13
C ILE A 42 11.52 1.53 1.06
N GLU A 43 10.81 0.53 0.55
CA GLU A 43 9.79 -0.20 1.31
C GLU A 43 10.42 -1.43 1.99
N ASP A 44 11.18 -1.18 3.04
CA ASP A 44 11.98 -2.13 3.81
C ASP A 44 11.30 -2.63 5.11
N THR A 45 9.97 -2.68 5.11
CA THR A 45 9.19 -3.19 6.26
C THR A 45 9.32 -4.69 6.48
N ASP A 46 9.70 -5.45 5.45
CA ASP A 46 10.06 -6.86 5.54
C ASP A 46 11.56 -6.96 5.91
N ARG A 47 11.83 -6.99 7.21
CA ARG A 47 13.20 -6.97 7.73
C ARG A 47 14.00 -8.25 7.43
N GLU A 48 13.34 -9.38 7.18
CA GLU A 48 14.00 -10.66 6.91
C GLU A 48 14.57 -10.70 5.49
N ARG A 49 13.84 -10.13 4.52
CA ARG A 49 14.24 -10.16 3.11
C ARG A 49 14.91 -8.88 2.63
N SER A 50 14.75 -7.77 3.36
CA SER A 50 15.34 -6.48 2.99
C SER A 50 16.79 -6.39 3.42
N THR A 51 17.68 -6.00 2.49
CA THR A 51 19.11 -5.82 2.79
C THR A 51 19.63 -4.46 2.32
N LYS A 52 20.61 -3.92 3.04
CA LYS A 52 21.29 -2.68 2.64
C LYS A 52 22.03 -2.82 1.31
N GLU A 53 22.46 -4.02 0.95
CA GLU A 53 23.10 -4.32 -0.35
C GLU A 53 22.09 -4.13 -1.49
N PHE A 54 20.88 -4.67 -1.36
CA PHE A 54 19.85 -4.48 -2.38
C PHE A 54 19.36 -3.03 -2.45
N GLU A 55 19.22 -2.35 -1.32
CA GLU A 55 18.92 -0.92 -1.29
C GLU A 55 19.97 -0.12 -2.08
N LYS A 56 21.26 -0.36 -1.78
CA LYS A 56 22.36 0.30 -2.51
C LYS A 56 22.33 -0.04 -4.00
N ASN A 57 22.14 -1.31 -4.37
CA ASN A 57 22.02 -1.73 -5.76
C ASN A 57 20.90 -0.99 -6.50
N ILE A 58 19.73 -0.84 -5.88
CA ILE A 58 18.60 -0.12 -6.47
C ILE A 58 18.97 1.33 -6.73
N LEU A 59 19.54 2.02 -5.73
CA LEU A 59 19.88 3.45 -5.84
C LEU A 59 21.00 3.68 -6.86
N ASP A 60 22.07 2.89 -6.81
CA ASP A 60 23.19 2.97 -7.76
C ASP A 60 22.71 2.68 -9.20
N SER A 61 21.82 1.71 -9.38
CA SER A 61 21.28 1.37 -10.69
C SER A 61 20.43 2.51 -11.26
N LEU A 62 19.58 3.13 -10.45
CA LEU A 62 18.79 4.30 -10.87
C LEU A 62 19.70 5.47 -11.25
N ASP A 63 20.71 5.76 -10.45
CA ASP A 63 21.67 6.83 -10.71
C ASP A 63 22.45 6.58 -12.02
N SER A 64 22.91 5.38 -12.25
CA SER A 64 23.68 4.99 -13.44
C SER A 64 22.93 5.21 -14.76
N ILE A 65 21.59 5.20 -14.72
CA ILE A 65 20.73 5.44 -15.89
C ILE A 65 20.07 6.83 -15.89
N GLY A 66 20.51 7.72 -15.00
CA GLY A 66 20.03 9.09 -14.91
C GLY A 66 18.63 9.27 -14.30
N LEU A 67 18.17 8.32 -13.50
CA LEU A 67 16.88 8.36 -12.79
C LEU A 67 17.07 8.69 -11.29
N SER A 68 17.97 9.59 -10.97
CA SER A 68 18.21 10.03 -9.59
C SER A 68 16.98 10.78 -9.05
N PRO A 69 16.58 10.53 -7.77
CA PRO A 69 15.45 11.22 -7.16
C PRO A 69 15.76 12.69 -6.87
N ASP A 70 14.74 13.53 -6.88
CA ASP A 70 14.87 14.97 -6.61
C ASP A 70 15.10 15.29 -5.11
N LEU A 71 14.73 14.38 -4.23
CA LEU A 71 14.96 14.49 -2.78
C LEU A 71 15.61 13.21 -2.24
N LYS A 72 16.24 13.31 -1.06
CA LYS A 72 16.84 12.15 -0.39
C LYS A 72 15.78 11.04 -0.23
N PRO A 73 16.08 9.81 -0.63
CA PRO A 73 15.21 8.65 -0.39
C PRO A 73 14.89 8.48 1.10
N ILE A 74 13.70 7.98 1.40
CA ILE A 74 13.29 7.61 2.74
C ILE A 74 13.14 6.10 2.86
N ASN A 75 13.39 5.57 4.07
CA ASN A 75 13.21 4.16 4.42
C ASN A 75 11.98 4.02 5.31
N GLN A 76 11.08 3.10 4.97
CA GLN A 76 9.85 2.88 5.76
C GLN A 76 10.15 2.35 7.17
N SER A 77 11.19 1.54 7.33
CA SER A 77 11.61 0.98 8.62
C SER A 77 11.93 2.05 9.68
N GLU A 78 12.27 3.26 9.27
CA GLU A 78 12.62 4.40 10.14
C GLU A 78 11.39 5.23 10.58
N ARG A 79 10.19 4.91 10.08
CA ARG A 79 9.00 5.77 10.20
C ARG A 79 7.88 5.19 11.08
N GLY A 80 8.18 4.18 11.89
CA GLY A 80 7.20 3.45 12.70
C GLY A 80 6.27 4.32 13.53
N ASP A 81 6.78 5.40 14.14
CA ASP A 81 5.99 6.29 14.99
C ASP A 81 4.95 7.09 14.18
N ILE A 82 5.27 7.44 12.94
CA ILE A 82 4.34 8.15 12.05
C ILE A 82 3.16 7.24 11.71
N TYR A 83 3.43 5.97 11.41
CA TYR A 83 2.39 4.98 11.10
C TYR A 83 1.50 4.69 12.32
N LYS A 84 2.08 4.57 13.50
CA LYS A 84 1.33 4.38 14.75
C LYS A 84 0.39 5.55 15.03
N LYS A 85 0.87 6.79 14.83
CA LYS A 85 0.04 8.00 14.97
C LYS A 85 -1.11 8.02 13.96
N ALA A 86 -0.86 7.64 12.71
CA ALA A 86 -1.90 7.55 11.68
C ALA A 86 -2.94 6.47 12.03
N ALA A 87 -2.49 5.29 12.47
CA ALA A 87 -3.39 4.23 12.93
C ALA A 87 -4.24 4.65 14.13
N GLN A 88 -3.65 5.37 15.10
CA GLN A 88 -4.37 5.91 16.25
C GLN A 88 -5.44 6.92 15.81
N LYS A 89 -5.13 7.80 14.85
CA LYS A 89 -6.11 8.74 14.29
C LYS A 89 -7.32 8.02 13.67
N ILE A 90 -7.10 6.90 12.97
CA ILE A 90 -8.19 6.08 12.41
C ILE A 90 -9.04 5.46 13.53
N LEU A 91 -8.39 4.95 14.59
CA LEU A 91 -9.08 4.39 15.76
C LEU A 91 -9.91 5.45 16.49
N ASP A 92 -9.35 6.62 16.79
CA ASP A 92 -10.02 7.73 17.48
C ASP A 92 -11.24 8.25 16.70
N SER A 93 -11.21 8.14 15.37
CA SER A 93 -12.35 8.47 14.51
C SER A 93 -13.39 7.35 14.39
N ASN A 94 -13.27 6.28 15.18
CA ASN A 94 -14.13 5.08 15.15
C ASN A 94 -14.17 4.36 13.79
N GLN A 95 -13.11 4.52 13.00
CA GLN A 95 -12.97 3.85 11.69
C GLN A 95 -12.02 2.62 11.74
N ALA A 96 -11.58 2.24 12.93
CA ALA A 96 -10.85 1.01 13.20
C ALA A 96 -11.32 0.38 14.51
N TYR A 97 -10.94 -0.87 14.74
CA TYR A 97 -11.25 -1.63 15.95
C TYR A 97 -10.20 -2.70 16.21
N TYR A 98 -10.07 -3.11 17.49
CA TYR A 98 -9.21 -4.22 17.86
C TYR A 98 -9.87 -5.58 17.60
N CYS A 99 -9.08 -6.53 17.12
CA CYS A 99 -9.52 -7.88 16.80
C CYS A 99 -8.56 -8.88 17.46
N ASN A 100 -9.13 -9.81 18.22
CA ASN A 100 -8.43 -10.89 18.93
C ASN A 100 -8.65 -12.28 18.32
N CYS A 101 -9.04 -12.36 17.07
CA CYS A 101 -9.21 -13.66 16.40
C CYS A 101 -7.86 -14.37 16.25
N SER A 102 -7.77 -15.61 16.76
CA SER A 102 -6.58 -16.43 16.60
C SER A 102 -6.34 -16.84 15.14
N ILE A 103 -5.11 -17.20 14.82
CA ILE A 103 -4.72 -17.70 13.49
C ILE A 103 -5.52 -18.94 13.14
N GLU A 104 -5.64 -19.89 14.07
CA GLU A 104 -6.35 -21.16 13.85
C GLU A 104 -7.83 -20.92 13.50
N ARG A 105 -8.48 -19.96 14.19
CA ARG A 105 -9.86 -19.58 13.87
C ARG A 105 -9.97 -19.00 12.45
N LEU A 106 -9.06 -18.10 12.11
CA LEU A 106 -9.08 -17.45 10.79
C LEU A 106 -8.81 -18.46 9.68
N ASP A 107 -7.91 -19.39 9.88
CA ASP A 107 -7.58 -20.42 8.89
C ASP A 107 -8.73 -21.42 8.72
N LYS A 108 -9.37 -21.84 9.82
CA LYS A 108 -10.58 -22.68 9.75
C LYS A 108 -11.70 -21.97 8.98
N MET A 109 -11.98 -20.72 9.30
CA MET A 109 -12.99 -19.91 8.60
C MET A 109 -12.70 -19.82 7.09
N ARG A 110 -11.45 -19.53 6.71
CA ARG A 110 -11.03 -19.43 5.30
C ARG A 110 -11.18 -20.76 4.57
N ALA A 111 -10.79 -21.87 5.22
CA ALA A 111 -10.95 -23.21 4.66
C ALA A 111 -12.43 -23.57 4.43
N GLU A 112 -13.31 -23.23 5.38
CA GLU A 112 -14.75 -23.44 5.26
C GLU A 112 -15.35 -22.58 4.11
N GLN A 113 -14.93 -21.33 3.97
CA GLN A 113 -15.35 -20.46 2.87
C GLN A 113 -14.91 -21.03 1.51
N GLN A 114 -13.65 -21.48 1.40
CA GLN A 114 -13.13 -22.11 0.18
C GLN A 114 -13.88 -23.40 -0.17
N ALA A 115 -14.16 -24.25 0.80
CA ALA A 115 -14.92 -25.50 0.61
C ALA A 115 -16.35 -25.22 0.08
N ASN A 116 -16.93 -24.06 0.42
CA ASN A 116 -18.23 -23.60 -0.07
C ASN A 116 -18.15 -22.76 -1.34
N GLY A 117 -16.99 -22.67 -2.02
CA GLY A 117 -16.81 -21.89 -3.25
C GLY A 117 -16.82 -20.37 -3.04
N LEU A 118 -16.70 -19.92 -1.80
CA LEU A 118 -16.66 -18.50 -1.45
C LEU A 118 -15.21 -17.98 -1.44
N LYS A 119 -15.04 -16.69 -1.74
CA LYS A 119 -13.76 -16.01 -1.59
C LYS A 119 -13.42 -15.89 -0.11
N PRO A 120 -12.21 -16.32 0.34
CA PRO A 120 -11.79 -16.17 1.72
C PRO A 120 -11.73 -14.70 2.15
N GLN A 121 -12.51 -14.35 3.19
CA GLN A 121 -12.59 -13.00 3.75
C GLN A 121 -12.74 -13.08 5.27
N TYR A 122 -12.26 -12.07 5.98
CA TYR A 122 -12.56 -11.93 7.40
C TYR A 122 -14.06 -11.61 7.60
N ASP A 123 -14.70 -12.31 8.51
CA ASP A 123 -16.14 -12.26 8.74
C ASP A 123 -16.62 -11.07 9.60
N GLY A 124 -15.72 -10.17 9.99
CA GLY A 124 -16.07 -8.99 10.78
C GLY A 124 -16.42 -9.28 12.27
N ARG A 125 -16.20 -10.50 12.77
CA ARG A 125 -16.62 -10.94 14.11
C ARG A 125 -16.34 -9.92 15.24
N CYS A 126 -15.18 -9.27 15.23
CA CYS A 126 -14.80 -8.36 16.30
C CYS A 126 -15.23 -6.90 16.06
N ARG A 127 -15.85 -6.61 14.93
CA ARG A 127 -16.12 -5.25 14.47
C ARG A 127 -16.91 -4.40 15.47
N ASP A 128 -17.87 -5.00 16.15
CA ASP A 128 -18.79 -4.33 17.06
C ASP A 128 -18.60 -4.75 18.53
N LEU A 129 -17.53 -5.49 18.85
CA LEU A 129 -17.27 -5.97 20.20
C LEU A 129 -16.63 -4.92 21.11
N ASN A 130 -16.17 -3.79 20.56
CA ASN A 130 -15.49 -2.73 21.30
C ASN A 130 -14.34 -3.24 22.20
N LEU A 131 -13.53 -4.18 21.66
CA LEU A 131 -12.41 -4.76 22.40
C LEU A 131 -11.37 -3.69 22.72
N GLU A 132 -10.76 -3.80 23.89
CA GLU A 132 -9.60 -3.00 24.25
C GLU A 132 -8.32 -3.59 23.66
N LYS A 133 -7.27 -2.77 23.59
CA LYS A 133 -5.94 -3.20 23.16
C LYS A 133 -5.39 -4.21 24.16
N SER A 134 -4.86 -5.33 23.64
CA SER A 134 -4.04 -6.31 24.36
C SER A 134 -2.89 -6.79 23.48
N ASP A 135 -1.99 -7.61 24.06
CA ASP A 135 -0.81 -8.11 23.35
C ASP A 135 -1.16 -8.99 22.13
N ASP A 136 -2.33 -9.63 22.17
CA ASP A 136 -2.80 -10.52 21.10
C ASP A 136 -3.71 -9.82 20.07
N THR A 137 -4.02 -8.52 20.26
CA THR A 137 -4.93 -7.84 19.37
C THR A 137 -4.21 -7.21 18.19
N VAL A 138 -4.83 -7.31 17.01
CA VAL A 138 -4.48 -6.53 15.82
C VAL A 138 -5.46 -5.38 15.65
N LEU A 139 -5.04 -4.32 14.96
CA LEU A 139 -5.95 -3.22 14.60
C LEU A 139 -6.45 -3.42 13.16
N ARG A 140 -7.77 -3.45 12.99
CA ARG A 140 -8.43 -3.56 11.68
C ARG A 140 -9.14 -2.28 11.29
N LEU A 141 -9.05 -1.93 10.01
CA LEU A 141 -9.85 -0.86 9.41
C LEU A 141 -11.32 -1.33 9.30
N LYS A 142 -12.27 -0.46 9.60
CA LYS A 142 -13.69 -0.67 9.28
C LYS A 142 -13.94 -0.34 7.81
N THR A 143 -13.81 -1.34 6.94
CA THR A 143 -14.12 -1.19 5.52
C THR A 143 -15.62 -1.00 5.33
N PRO A 144 -16.11 -0.07 4.49
CA PRO A 144 -17.53 0.02 4.14
C PRO A 144 -18.05 -1.30 3.60
N GLN A 145 -19.25 -1.70 4.05
CA GLN A 145 -19.85 -3.00 3.69
C GLN A 145 -20.76 -2.92 2.47
N ASP A 146 -21.03 -1.71 2.00
CA ASP A 146 -21.86 -1.43 0.83
C ASP A 146 -21.19 -0.41 -0.09
N GLY A 147 -21.80 -0.18 -1.26
CA GLY A 147 -21.29 0.75 -2.25
C GLY A 147 -20.07 0.21 -3.02
N GLN A 148 -19.42 1.10 -3.74
CA GLN A 148 -18.28 0.75 -4.59
C GLN A 148 -17.23 1.86 -4.65
N ILE A 149 -16.00 1.49 -4.94
CA ILE A 149 -14.93 2.41 -5.33
C ILE A 149 -14.84 2.40 -6.85
N ILE A 150 -14.90 3.59 -7.46
CA ILE A 150 -14.62 3.79 -8.87
C ILE A 150 -13.23 4.41 -8.98
N LEU A 151 -12.29 3.65 -9.53
CA LEU A 151 -10.93 4.08 -9.83
C LEU A 151 -10.87 4.56 -11.29
N LYS A 152 -10.52 5.83 -11.49
CA LYS A 152 -10.20 6.35 -12.82
C LYS A 152 -8.69 6.26 -13.03
N ASP A 153 -8.27 5.25 -13.78
CA ASP A 153 -6.87 4.97 -14.04
C ASP A 153 -6.44 5.50 -15.41
N PHE A 154 -5.29 6.17 -15.48
CA PHE A 154 -4.81 6.77 -16.74
C PHE A 154 -4.47 5.76 -17.83
N VAL A 155 -4.16 4.52 -17.46
CA VAL A 155 -3.75 3.46 -18.38
C VAL A 155 -4.85 2.43 -18.60
N ARG A 156 -5.57 2.07 -17.51
CA ARG A 156 -6.57 1.00 -17.50
C ARG A 156 -8.00 1.49 -17.67
N GLY A 157 -8.21 2.81 -17.71
CA GLY A 157 -9.56 3.38 -17.74
C GLY A 157 -10.28 3.29 -16.41
N GLU A 158 -11.58 3.13 -16.44
CA GLU A 158 -12.40 3.05 -15.23
C GLU A 158 -12.50 1.61 -14.73
N ILE A 159 -12.15 1.40 -13.46
CA ILE A 159 -12.22 0.11 -12.77
C ILE A 159 -13.13 0.27 -11.54
N SER A 160 -14.11 -0.61 -11.39
CA SER A 160 -15.02 -0.61 -10.25
C SER A 160 -14.70 -1.76 -9.30
N PHE A 161 -14.76 -1.49 -7.99
CA PHE A 161 -14.57 -2.47 -6.92
C PHE A 161 -15.75 -2.41 -5.96
N ASN A 162 -16.47 -3.51 -5.78
CA ASN A 162 -17.54 -3.59 -4.80
C ASN A 162 -16.94 -3.70 -3.39
N ASN A 163 -17.42 -2.89 -2.45
CA ASN A 163 -16.95 -2.94 -1.06
C ASN A 163 -17.25 -4.29 -0.39
N THR A 164 -18.31 -4.98 -0.80
CA THR A 164 -18.64 -6.35 -0.33
C THR A 164 -17.56 -7.39 -0.65
N GLU A 165 -16.65 -7.10 -1.59
CA GLU A 165 -15.52 -7.97 -1.92
C GLU A 165 -14.25 -7.69 -1.10
N LEU A 166 -14.32 -6.67 -0.24
CA LEU A 166 -13.21 -6.21 0.60
C LEU A 166 -13.52 -6.50 2.06
N ASP A 167 -12.60 -7.15 2.74
CA ASP A 167 -12.69 -7.39 4.17
C ASP A 167 -12.03 -6.28 5.01
N ASP A 168 -12.27 -6.30 6.32
CA ASP A 168 -11.63 -5.39 7.27
C ASP A 168 -10.14 -5.74 7.39
N LEU A 169 -9.32 -5.01 6.64
CA LEU A 169 -7.89 -5.31 6.61
C LEU A 169 -7.17 -4.93 7.92
N ILE A 170 -6.15 -5.69 8.27
CA ILE A 170 -5.26 -5.35 9.37
C ILE A 170 -4.38 -4.16 8.95
N ILE A 171 -4.36 -3.10 9.77
CA ILE A 171 -3.50 -1.93 9.58
C ILE A 171 -2.31 -1.90 10.55
N LEU A 172 -2.47 -2.46 11.79
CA LEU A 172 -1.37 -2.76 12.70
C LEU A 172 -1.44 -4.21 13.15
N ARG A 173 -0.30 -4.88 13.24
CA ARG A 173 -0.15 -6.23 13.81
C ARG A 173 -0.14 -6.17 15.34
N SER A 174 -0.19 -7.31 15.98
CA SER A 174 -0.17 -7.42 17.45
C SER A 174 1.12 -6.87 18.08
N ASP A 175 2.24 -7.01 17.41
CA ASP A 175 3.52 -6.41 17.81
C ASP A 175 3.59 -4.88 17.60
N GLY A 176 2.49 -4.28 17.10
CA GLY A 176 2.41 -2.85 16.78
C GLY A 176 3.10 -2.47 15.47
N SER A 177 3.60 -3.42 14.69
CA SER A 177 4.17 -3.14 13.38
C SER A 177 3.07 -2.80 12.36
N PRO A 178 3.29 -1.80 11.49
CA PRO A 178 2.30 -1.42 10.48
C PRO A 178 2.29 -2.43 9.33
N THR A 179 1.15 -2.50 8.62
CA THR A 179 1.07 -3.25 7.38
C THR A 179 1.46 -2.40 6.18
N TYR A 180 1.84 -3.07 5.09
CA TYR A 180 2.18 -2.43 3.81
C TYR A 180 1.18 -1.35 3.38
N HIS A 181 -0.12 -1.63 3.46
CA HIS A 181 -1.15 -0.70 3.00
C HIS A 181 -1.17 0.60 3.81
N LEU A 182 -1.02 0.53 5.12
CA LEU A 182 -0.95 1.71 5.97
C LEU A 182 0.30 2.53 5.68
N CYS A 183 1.48 1.89 5.63
CA CYS A 183 2.75 2.55 5.35
C CYS A 183 2.69 3.29 4.02
N ASN A 184 2.22 2.62 2.97
CA ASN A 184 2.16 3.17 1.62
C ASN A 184 1.29 4.43 1.56
N VAL A 185 0.09 4.39 2.15
CA VAL A 185 -0.85 5.53 2.15
C VAL A 185 -0.32 6.71 2.97
N VAL A 186 0.24 6.43 4.15
CA VAL A 186 0.76 7.48 5.03
C VAL A 186 1.95 8.17 4.38
N ASP A 187 2.86 7.41 3.78
CA ASP A 187 4.04 7.99 3.14
C ASP A 187 3.69 8.75 1.86
N ASP A 188 2.75 8.28 1.07
CA ASP A 188 2.29 9.02 -0.12
C ASP A 188 1.74 10.40 0.29
N TYR A 189 1.02 10.48 1.42
CA TYR A 189 0.54 11.74 1.95
C TYR A 189 1.68 12.63 2.48
N GLU A 190 2.54 12.09 3.35
CA GLU A 190 3.64 12.81 3.98
C GLU A 190 4.67 13.34 2.96
N GLN A 191 4.91 12.60 1.87
CA GLN A 191 5.77 13.01 0.77
C GLN A 191 5.07 13.93 -0.24
N GLY A 192 3.78 14.20 -0.06
CA GLY A 192 2.99 15.05 -0.97
C GLY A 192 2.78 14.45 -2.35
N VAL A 193 2.82 13.11 -2.47
CA VAL A 193 2.54 12.40 -3.73
C VAL A 193 1.18 12.81 -4.27
N THR A 194 1.10 13.05 -5.56
CA THR A 194 -0.13 13.39 -6.27
C THR A 194 -0.57 12.30 -7.22
N THR A 195 0.39 11.58 -7.80
CA THR A 195 0.14 10.58 -8.83
C THR A 195 0.93 9.31 -8.54
N VAL A 196 0.22 8.19 -8.47
CA VAL A 196 0.76 6.85 -8.23
C VAL A 196 0.88 6.12 -9.57
N ILE A 197 2.13 5.90 -10.02
CA ILE A 197 2.43 5.10 -11.21
C ILE A 197 3.14 3.83 -10.75
N ARG A 198 2.54 2.64 -11.01
CA ARG A 198 3.06 1.35 -10.53
C ARG A 198 2.61 0.19 -11.40
N GLY A 199 3.09 -1.02 -11.15
CA GLY A 199 2.66 -2.23 -11.85
C GLY A 199 1.19 -2.57 -11.61
N GLU A 200 0.54 -3.19 -12.60
CA GLU A 200 -0.88 -3.61 -12.52
C GLU A 200 -1.17 -4.70 -11.50
N ASP A 201 -0.14 -5.42 -11.06
CA ASP A 201 -0.21 -6.36 -9.94
C ASP A 201 -0.68 -5.71 -8.63
N HIS A 202 -0.55 -4.38 -8.53
CA HIS A 202 -1.05 -3.58 -7.42
C HIS A 202 -2.50 -3.06 -7.58
N ILE A 203 -3.20 -3.35 -8.66
CA ILE A 203 -4.59 -2.89 -8.87
C ILE A 203 -5.49 -3.31 -7.71
N SER A 204 -5.39 -4.56 -7.27
CA SER A 204 -6.18 -5.11 -6.15
C SER A 204 -5.87 -4.47 -4.78
N ASN A 205 -4.73 -3.80 -4.64
CA ASN A 205 -4.35 -3.06 -3.44
C ASN A 205 -5.03 -1.68 -3.38
N THR A 206 -5.35 -1.11 -4.54
CA THR A 206 -5.83 0.27 -4.66
C THR A 206 -7.10 0.55 -3.84
N PRO A 207 -8.17 -0.25 -3.89
CA PRO A 207 -9.37 0.04 -3.12
C PRO A 207 -9.13 0.01 -1.61
N ARG A 208 -8.26 -0.89 -1.12
CA ARG A 208 -7.86 -0.94 0.30
C ARG A 208 -7.12 0.32 0.73
N GLN A 209 -6.22 0.81 -0.11
CA GLN A 209 -5.47 2.04 0.13
C GLN A 209 -6.37 3.27 0.07
N ILE A 210 -7.34 3.32 -0.84
CA ILE A 210 -8.34 4.40 -0.90
C ILE A 210 -9.19 4.43 0.38
N HIS A 211 -9.56 3.29 0.95
CA HIS A 211 -10.28 3.26 2.22
C HIS A 211 -9.45 3.81 3.38
N ILE A 212 -8.14 3.50 3.44
CA ILE A 212 -7.24 4.10 4.44
C ILE A 212 -7.11 5.62 4.22
N GLN A 213 -6.96 6.07 2.96
CA GLN A 213 -6.92 7.50 2.63
C GLN A 213 -8.18 8.23 3.11
N ASN A 214 -9.34 7.66 2.83
CA ASN A 214 -10.63 8.23 3.26
C ASN A 214 -10.74 8.29 4.79
N ALA A 215 -10.33 7.23 5.50
CA ALA A 215 -10.35 7.17 6.95
C ALA A 215 -9.43 8.22 7.61
N LEU A 216 -8.32 8.55 6.96
CA LEU A 216 -7.39 9.58 7.40
C LEU A 216 -7.77 11.00 6.95
N GLY A 217 -8.75 11.13 6.06
CA GLY A 217 -9.13 12.41 5.44
C GLY A 217 -8.07 12.94 4.47
N TYR A 218 -7.27 12.06 3.86
CA TYR A 218 -6.22 12.43 2.92
C TYR A 218 -6.80 12.75 1.53
N PRO A 219 -6.14 13.61 0.75
CA PRO A 219 -6.59 13.97 -0.59
C PRO A 219 -6.54 12.75 -1.52
N LYS A 220 -7.45 12.73 -2.49
CA LYS A 220 -7.45 11.71 -3.55
C LYS A 220 -6.19 11.85 -4.41
N LEU A 221 -5.64 10.69 -4.81
CA LEU A 221 -4.51 10.58 -5.72
C LEU A 221 -4.98 10.20 -7.13
N GLU A 222 -4.16 10.51 -8.11
CA GLU A 222 -4.28 9.98 -9.46
C GLU A 222 -3.53 8.65 -9.57
N TYR A 223 -4.00 7.75 -10.44
CA TYR A 223 -3.43 6.42 -10.59
C TYR A 223 -3.14 6.06 -12.04
N ALA A 224 -2.04 5.36 -12.25
CA ALA A 224 -1.66 4.76 -13.53
C ALA A 224 -1.05 3.36 -13.27
N HIS A 225 -1.76 2.31 -13.64
CA HIS A 225 -1.29 0.93 -13.48
C HIS A 225 -0.72 0.40 -14.80
N LEU A 226 0.60 0.25 -14.83
CA LEU A 226 1.35 -0.21 -16.01
C LEU A 226 1.19 -1.72 -16.20
N PRO A 227 1.02 -2.21 -17.46
CA PRO A 227 0.98 -3.63 -17.73
C PRO A 227 2.28 -4.32 -17.33
N LEU A 228 2.24 -5.62 -17.04
CA LEU A 228 3.44 -6.38 -16.74
C LEU A 228 4.41 -6.42 -17.94
N VAL A 229 5.71 -6.50 -17.66
CA VAL A 229 6.71 -6.84 -18.66
C VAL A 229 6.76 -8.36 -18.77
N LEU A 230 6.33 -8.89 -19.89
CA LEU A 230 6.30 -10.33 -20.13
C LEU A 230 7.62 -10.78 -20.77
N GLY A 231 8.04 -12.01 -20.49
CA GLY A 231 9.15 -12.67 -21.17
C GLY A 231 8.80 -13.11 -22.61
N SER A 232 9.78 -13.63 -23.31
CA SER A 232 9.64 -14.11 -24.71
C SER A 232 8.78 -15.37 -24.85
N ASP A 233 8.44 -16.00 -23.74
CA ASP A 233 7.70 -17.26 -23.61
C ASP A 233 6.17 -17.07 -23.40
N LYS A 234 5.69 -15.87 -23.65
CA LYS A 234 4.26 -15.52 -23.57
C LYS A 234 3.79 -14.77 -24.80
#